data_a5d6327fb59999b3ba75aaad56ccec5b
#
_entry.id   a5d6327fb59999b3ba75aaad56ccec5b
#
_cell.length_a   1.000
_cell.length_b   1.000
_cell.length_c   1.000
_cell.angle_alpha   90.00
_cell.angle_beta   90.00
_cell.angle_gamma   90.00
#
_symmetry.space_group_name_H-M   'P 1'
#
loop_
_entity.id
_entity.type
_entity.pdbx_description
1 polymer ?
#
loop_
_entity_poly.entity_id
_entity_poly.type
_entity_poly.pdbx_seq_one_letter_code
_entity_poly.pdbx_strand_id
1 'polypeptide(L)'
;MPRYNPAEIEPRWQNYWEQNKTFRSPEMPKEDKIYVLDMFPYPSGSGLHVGHPEGYTATDIICRYRRMKGTSVLHPMGFDAFGLPAEEQAIRTNKPPRESTEENIDNFRRQLKMLGFSYDWDREIATTDVQYFRWTQWIFLQLFDTWFDPDSQKGRPISELPIPTEVAADGEESVRRFQDEHRLAYQADALVNWCPALGTVLANEEVTDGRSERGNHPVTRIPLRQWMLRITAYADRLESDLEQVDWSEGIKKLQRDWIGRSTGAEVDFFIGTADEVSDWKTARLTTGWPQKTVSYTHLRAHETKRN
;
A
#
# COMPACT_ATOMS: atom_id res chain seq x y z
N MET A 1 28.42 -37.88 24.37
CA MET A 1 27.34 -37.71 23.41
C MET A 1 27.94 -37.20 22.10
N PRO A 2 27.55 -37.72 20.94
CA PRO A 2 28.03 -37.19 19.68
C PRO A 2 27.66 -35.68 19.58
N ARG A 3 28.62 -34.88 19.22
CA ARG A 3 28.42 -33.42 19.07
C ARG A 3 27.57 -33.15 17.81
N TYR A 4 26.59 -32.25 17.91
CA TYR A 4 25.80 -31.85 16.77
C TYR A 4 26.71 -31.29 15.65
N ASN A 5 26.59 -31.88 14.45
CA ASN A 5 27.34 -31.44 13.27
C ASN A 5 26.33 -30.82 12.25
N PRO A 6 26.19 -29.49 12.22
CA PRO A 6 25.22 -28.85 11.33
C PRO A 6 25.49 -29.14 9.85
N ALA A 7 26.76 -29.15 9.44
CA ALA A 7 27.13 -29.37 8.03
C ALA A 7 26.72 -30.73 7.48
N GLU A 8 26.48 -31.73 8.34
CA GLU A 8 26.07 -33.08 7.97
C GLU A 8 24.55 -33.27 8.17
N ILE A 9 24.03 -32.78 9.28
CA ILE A 9 22.65 -33.05 9.70
C ILE A 9 21.65 -32.16 8.95
N GLU A 10 21.94 -30.86 8.81
CA GLU A 10 21.00 -29.91 8.22
C GLU A 10 20.71 -30.18 6.74
N PRO A 11 21.71 -30.37 5.86
CA PRO A 11 21.44 -30.69 4.45
C PRO A 11 20.67 -32.00 4.26
N ARG A 12 20.91 -32.98 5.12
CA ARG A 12 20.17 -34.26 5.07
C ARG A 12 18.68 -34.04 5.32
N TRP A 13 18.32 -33.23 6.33
CA TRP A 13 16.93 -32.98 6.65
C TRP A 13 16.27 -32.02 5.65
N GLN A 14 16.98 -31.02 5.15
CA GLN A 14 16.49 -30.14 4.10
C GLN A 14 16.14 -30.93 2.83
N ASN A 15 17.02 -31.84 2.39
CA ASN A 15 16.77 -32.72 1.26
C ASN A 15 15.56 -33.65 1.53
N TYR A 16 15.45 -34.21 2.73
CA TYR A 16 14.30 -35.04 3.09
C TYR A 16 12.98 -34.26 2.99
N TRP A 17 12.92 -33.05 3.55
CA TRP A 17 11.72 -32.20 3.51
C TRP A 17 11.34 -31.83 2.08
N GLU A 18 12.30 -31.50 1.24
CA GLU A 18 12.05 -31.15 -0.15
C GLU A 18 11.52 -32.35 -0.96
N GLN A 19 12.18 -33.51 -0.87
CA GLN A 19 11.79 -34.71 -1.59
C GLN A 19 10.41 -35.25 -1.18
N ASN A 20 10.08 -35.15 0.11
CA ASN A 20 8.82 -35.66 0.66
C ASN A 20 7.74 -34.56 0.72
N LYS A 21 8.03 -33.33 0.29
CA LYS A 21 7.12 -32.19 0.38
C LYS A 21 6.48 -32.07 1.79
N THR A 22 7.32 -32.22 2.82
CA THR A 22 6.89 -32.40 4.21
C THR A 22 6.00 -31.26 4.71
N PHE A 23 6.17 -30.05 4.19
CA PHE A 23 5.43 -28.87 4.62
C PHE A 23 4.32 -28.45 3.65
N ARG A 24 4.02 -29.29 2.66
CA ARG A 24 2.95 -29.02 1.70
C ARG A 24 1.61 -28.96 2.40
N SER A 25 0.86 -27.90 2.12
CA SER A 25 -0.51 -27.73 2.61
C SER A 25 -1.50 -28.47 1.71
N PRO A 26 -2.48 -29.20 2.27
CA PRO A 26 -3.55 -29.77 1.48
C PRO A 26 -4.41 -28.65 0.87
N GLU A 27 -5.01 -28.90 -0.30
CA GLU A 27 -5.85 -27.91 -0.97
C GLU A 27 -7.11 -27.56 -0.18
N MET A 28 -7.75 -28.58 0.39
CA MET A 28 -8.99 -28.46 1.17
C MET A 28 -8.86 -29.28 2.46
N PRO A 29 -8.20 -28.71 3.49
CA PRO A 29 -8.07 -29.42 4.77
C PRO A 29 -9.43 -29.59 5.46
N LYS A 30 -9.63 -30.75 6.06
CA LYS A 30 -10.83 -31.06 6.86
C LYS A 30 -10.66 -30.69 8.32
N GLU A 31 -9.42 -30.61 8.79
CA GLU A 31 -9.02 -30.29 10.15
C GLU A 31 -9.02 -28.78 10.37
N ASP A 32 -8.82 -28.37 11.61
CA ASP A 32 -8.53 -26.99 11.95
C ASP A 32 -7.35 -26.47 11.11
N LYS A 33 -7.52 -25.29 10.54
CA LYS A 33 -6.54 -24.69 9.64
C LYS A 33 -6.08 -23.32 10.13
N ILE A 34 -4.83 -23.03 9.87
CA ILE A 34 -4.24 -21.72 10.10
C ILE A 34 -3.47 -21.27 8.86
N TYR A 35 -3.61 -20.01 8.52
CA TYR A 35 -2.81 -19.34 7.51
C TYR A 35 -1.83 -18.39 8.21
N VAL A 36 -0.54 -18.64 8.02
CA VAL A 36 0.54 -17.81 8.57
C VAL A 36 1.26 -17.17 7.41
N LEU A 37 1.18 -15.84 7.33
CA LEU A 37 1.75 -15.05 6.25
C LEU A 37 2.91 -14.22 6.79
N ASP A 38 4.07 -14.39 6.18
CA ASP A 38 5.21 -13.51 6.35
C ASP A 38 5.15 -12.32 5.40
N MET A 39 5.77 -11.22 5.78
CA MET A 39 6.08 -10.17 4.83
C MET A 39 7.20 -10.71 3.92
N PHE A 40 6.84 -11.09 2.70
CA PHE A 40 7.77 -11.69 1.75
C PHE A 40 8.82 -10.67 1.26
N PRO A 41 10.07 -11.13 1.01
CA PRO A 41 11.19 -10.26 0.77
C PRO A 41 11.12 -9.58 -0.60
N TYR A 42 11.75 -8.42 -0.67
CA TYR A 42 12.06 -7.73 -1.91
C TYR A 42 13.40 -8.23 -2.44
N PRO A 43 13.47 -8.90 -3.62
CA PRO A 43 14.71 -9.50 -4.13
C PRO A 43 15.64 -8.45 -4.79
N SER A 44 15.94 -7.37 -4.06
CA SER A 44 16.77 -6.26 -4.50
C SER A 44 18.17 -6.36 -3.94
N GLY A 45 19.01 -7.16 -4.49
CA GLY A 45 20.39 -7.25 -4.06
C GLY A 45 20.90 -8.69 -3.90
N SER A 46 22.07 -8.83 -3.29
CA SER A 46 22.82 -10.11 -3.29
C SER A 46 22.29 -11.16 -2.30
N GLY A 47 21.22 -10.89 -1.56
CA GLY A 47 20.64 -11.87 -0.64
C GLY A 47 19.96 -11.26 0.58
N LEU A 48 19.55 -12.14 1.50
CA LEU A 48 18.89 -11.79 2.75
C LEU A 48 19.81 -10.99 3.67
N HIS A 49 19.26 -10.01 4.36
CA HIS A 49 19.90 -9.38 5.52
C HIS A 49 19.34 -9.99 6.82
N VAL A 50 20.00 -9.73 7.95
CA VAL A 50 19.67 -10.35 9.26
C VAL A 50 18.24 -10.08 9.75
N GLY A 51 17.60 -8.99 9.32
CA GLY A 51 16.21 -8.70 9.68
C GLY A 51 15.19 -9.66 9.05
N HIS A 52 15.50 -10.29 7.91
CA HIS A 52 14.60 -11.27 7.30
C HIS A 52 14.44 -12.53 8.18
N PRO A 53 15.53 -13.22 8.59
CA PRO A 53 15.42 -14.40 9.43
C PRO A 53 14.76 -14.14 10.78
N GLU A 54 14.81 -12.93 11.34
CA GLU A 54 14.20 -12.60 12.62
C GLU A 54 12.68 -12.87 12.59
N GLY A 55 11.95 -12.24 11.67
CA GLY A 55 10.51 -12.43 11.52
C GLY A 55 10.16 -13.86 11.08
N TYR A 56 10.88 -14.39 10.09
CA TYR A 56 10.62 -15.70 9.52
C TYR A 56 10.85 -16.85 10.52
N THR A 57 11.79 -16.69 11.45
CA THR A 57 12.00 -17.65 12.52
C THR A 57 10.82 -17.67 13.48
N ALA A 58 10.27 -16.52 13.83
CA ALA A 58 9.13 -16.44 14.73
C ALA A 58 7.89 -17.14 14.15
N THR A 59 7.56 -16.88 12.90
CA THR A 59 6.44 -17.51 12.20
C THR A 59 6.68 -18.99 11.96
N ASP A 60 7.90 -19.40 11.64
CA ASP A 60 8.26 -20.82 11.47
C ASP A 60 8.07 -21.63 12.77
N ILE A 61 8.45 -21.08 13.92
CA ILE A 61 8.21 -21.69 15.23
C ILE A 61 6.72 -21.92 15.45
N ILE A 62 5.89 -20.93 15.17
CA ILE A 62 4.43 -21.04 15.28
C ILE A 62 3.89 -22.11 14.34
N CYS A 63 4.34 -22.13 13.08
CA CYS A 63 3.92 -23.10 12.08
C CYS A 63 4.27 -24.53 12.48
N ARG A 64 5.49 -24.78 12.97
CA ARG A 64 5.93 -26.09 13.47
C ARG A 64 5.11 -26.54 14.67
N TYR A 65 4.92 -25.65 15.64
CA TYR A 65 4.10 -25.92 16.82
C TYR A 65 2.67 -26.32 16.44
N ARG A 66 2.04 -25.55 15.53
CA ARG A 66 0.67 -25.83 15.08
C ARG A 66 0.56 -27.19 14.33
N ARG A 67 1.52 -27.50 13.46
CA ARG A 67 1.58 -28.81 12.79
C ARG A 67 1.73 -29.96 13.79
N MET A 68 2.56 -29.80 14.82
CA MET A 68 2.70 -30.78 15.89
C MET A 68 1.41 -30.99 16.70
N LYS A 69 0.52 -29.98 16.73
CA LYS A 69 -0.82 -30.07 17.34
C LYS A 69 -1.89 -30.65 16.42
N GLY A 70 -1.54 -31.04 15.19
CA GLY A 70 -2.48 -31.56 14.20
C GLY A 70 -3.24 -30.52 13.40
N THR A 71 -2.89 -29.22 13.54
CA THR A 71 -3.48 -28.13 12.72
C THR A 71 -2.91 -28.19 11.31
N SER A 72 -3.75 -28.04 10.29
CA SER A 72 -3.32 -27.83 8.91
C SER A 72 -2.80 -26.39 8.74
N VAL A 73 -1.52 -26.28 8.37
CA VAL A 73 -0.85 -24.97 8.29
C VAL A 73 -0.54 -24.62 6.84
N LEU A 74 -1.09 -23.52 6.36
CA LEU A 74 -0.66 -22.86 5.13
C LEU A 74 0.39 -21.80 5.48
N HIS A 75 1.63 -22.04 5.05
CA HIS A 75 2.78 -21.14 5.26
C HIS A 75 3.50 -20.95 3.93
N PRO A 76 3.02 -20.05 3.04
CA PRO A 76 3.62 -19.80 1.75
C PRO A 76 4.81 -18.83 1.86
N MET A 77 5.63 -18.80 0.82
CA MET A 77 6.65 -17.79 0.59
C MET A 77 6.46 -17.19 -0.80
N GLY A 78 7.00 -16.01 -0.99
CA GLY A 78 6.98 -15.33 -2.29
C GLY A 78 8.00 -14.21 -2.36
N PHE A 79 7.97 -13.46 -3.48
CA PHE A 79 8.90 -12.38 -3.72
C PHE A 79 8.16 -11.15 -4.25
N ASP A 80 8.36 -10.02 -3.58
CA ASP A 80 7.90 -8.72 -4.08
C ASP A 80 8.92 -8.21 -5.11
N ALA A 81 8.67 -8.52 -6.37
CA ALA A 81 9.70 -8.49 -7.38
C ALA A 81 9.63 -7.28 -8.34
N PHE A 82 8.56 -6.46 -8.26
CA PHE A 82 8.48 -5.20 -8.98
C PHE A 82 9.14 -4.06 -8.20
N GLY A 83 9.59 -3.03 -8.89
CA GLY A 83 9.90 -1.74 -8.33
C GLY A 83 11.28 -1.20 -8.63
N LEU A 84 11.50 0.04 -8.20
CA LEU A 84 12.68 0.85 -8.47
C LEU A 84 14.02 0.18 -8.10
N PRO A 85 14.17 -0.54 -6.97
CA PRO A 85 15.45 -1.19 -6.66
C PRO A 85 15.87 -2.27 -7.67
N ALA A 86 14.92 -3.00 -8.24
CA ALA A 86 15.21 -3.99 -9.28
C ALA A 86 15.63 -3.31 -10.60
N GLU A 87 14.98 -2.20 -10.94
CA GLU A 87 15.30 -1.40 -12.13
C GLU A 87 16.65 -0.72 -12.00
N GLU A 88 16.97 -0.12 -10.85
CA GLU A 88 18.30 0.46 -10.58
C GLU A 88 19.42 -0.59 -10.65
N GLN A 89 19.17 -1.78 -10.11
CA GLN A 89 20.11 -2.89 -10.21
C GLN A 89 20.36 -3.27 -11.67
N ALA A 90 19.30 -3.34 -12.46
CA ALA A 90 19.37 -3.64 -13.89
C ALA A 90 20.20 -2.59 -14.66
N ILE A 91 19.94 -1.30 -14.39
CA ILE A 91 20.72 -0.21 -14.99
C ILE A 91 22.20 -0.30 -14.60
N ARG A 92 22.49 -0.52 -13.32
CA ARG A 92 23.85 -0.60 -12.79
C ARG A 92 24.64 -1.79 -13.34
N THR A 93 23.96 -2.91 -13.56
CA THR A 93 24.59 -4.15 -14.07
C THR A 93 24.50 -4.29 -15.59
N ASN A 94 23.77 -3.39 -16.26
CA ASN A 94 23.45 -3.44 -17.69
C ASN A 94 22.82 -4.78 -18.12
N LYS A 95 21.94 -5.31 -17.25
CA LYS A 95 21.16 -6.52 -17.49
C LYS A 95 19.67 -6.18 -17.56
N PRO A 96 18.83 -6.91 -18.30
CA PRO A 96 17.38 -6.76 -18.23
C PRO A 96 16.86 -6.92 -16.78
N PRO A 97 15.89 -6.12 -16.33
CA PRO A 97 15.33 -6.23 -14.96
C PRO A 97 14.88 -7.65 -14.61
N ARG A 98 14.26 -8.34 -15.56
CA ARG A 98 13.80 -9.74 -15.37
C ARG A 98 14.94 -10.67 -14.99
N GLU A 99 16.04 -10.67 -15.73
CA GLU A 99 17.17 -11.56 -15.48
C GLU A 99 17.77 -11.31 -14.10
N SER A 100 18.01 -10.04 -13.75
CA SER A 100 18.55 -9.68 -12.44
C SER A 100 17.61 -10.08 -11.30
N THR A 101 16.31 -9.94 -11.51
CA THR A 101 15.29 -10.28 -10.52
C THR A 101 15.22 -11.80 -10.31
N GLU A 102 15.21 -12.58 -11.40
CA GLU A 102 15.19 -14.05 -11.34
C GLU A 102 16.44 -14.61 -10.67
N GLU A 103 17.65 -14.10 -11.01
CA GLU A 103 18.91 -14.46 -10.33
C GLU A 103 18.84 -14.17 -8.80
N ASN A 104 18.29 -13.04 -8.42
CA ASN A 104 18.12 -12.67 -7.02
C ASN A 104 17.11 -13.59 -6.31
N ILE A 105 15.96 -13.87 -6.92
CA ILE A 105 14.95 -14.79 -6.39
C ILE A 105 15.55 -16.17 -6.13
N ASP A 106 16.34 -16.70 -7.09
CA ASP A 106 17.00 -17.98 -6.93
C ASP A 106 17.98 -17.99 -5.74
N ASN A 107 18.73 -16.91 -5.56
CA ASN A 107 19.62 -16.77 -4.41
C ASN A 107 18.85 -16.66 -3.08
N PHE A 108 17.81 -15.85 -3.02
CA PHE A 108 16.96 -15.73 -1.83
C PHE A 108 16.30 -17.06 -1.47
N ARG A 109 15.74 -17.76 -2.45
CA ARG A 109 15.14 -19.09 -2.27
C ARG A 109 16.17 -20.08 -1.71
N ARG A 110 17.36 -20.10 -2.26
CA ARG A 110 18.47 -20.94 -1.76
C ARG A 110 18.82 -20.62 -0.32
N GLN A 111 18.92 -19.34 0.05
CA GLN A 111 19.23 -18.92 1.41
C GLN A 111 18.11 -19.27 2.39
N LEU A 112 16.85 -19.06 2.03
CA LEU A 112 15.67 -19.42 2.85
C LEU A 112 15.59 -20.95 3.08
N LYS A 113 15.86 -21.75 2.05
CA LYS A 113 15.92 -23.20 2.16
C LYS A 113 17.07 -23.65 3.06
N MET A 114 18.23 -22.99 2.98
CA MET A 114 19.38 -23.27 3.84
C MET A 114 19.09 -22.98 5.32
N LEU A 115 18.25 -22.00 5.64
CA LEU A 115 17.79 -21.73 7.00
C LEU A 115 16.78 -22.77 7.51
N GLY A 116 16.27 -23.63 6.63
CA GLY A 116 15.43 -24.76 6.99
C GLY A 116 13.99 -24.40 7.38
N PHE A 117 13.47 -23.27 6.95
CA PHE A 117 12.10 -22.84 7.22
C PHE A 117 11.05 -23.81 6.61
N SER A 118 9.93 -23.96 7.29
CA SER A 118 8.85 -24.86 6.92
C SER A 118 7.83 -24.27 5.96
N TYR A 119 8.32 -23.62 4.91
CA TYR A 119 7.45 -23.08 3.85
C TYR A 119 6.92 -24.16 2.92
N ASP A 120 5.70 -23.90 2.40
CA ASP A 120 5.12 -24.67 1.30
C ASP A 120 5.63 -24.09 -0.04
N TRP A 121 6.75 -24.63 -0.52
CA TRP A 121 7.40 -24.18 -1.74
C TRP A 121 6.59 -24.46 -3.02
N ASP A 122 5.60 -25.36 -2.97
CA ASP A 122 4.68 -25.57 -4.10
C ASP A 122 3.73 -24.37 -4.29
N ARG A 123 3.66 -23.48 -3.29
CA ARG A 123 2.85 -22.24 -3.31
C ARG A 123 3.71 -20.97 -3.38
N GLU A 124 4.95 -21.11 -3.79
CA GLU A 124 5.80 -19.94 -4.05
C GLU A 124 5.22 -19.11 -5.19
N ILE A 125 5.28 -17.78 -5.04
CA ILE A 125 4.87 -16.81 -6.06
C ILE A 125 5.90 -15.68 -6.18
N ALA A 126 5.96 -15.06 -7.35
CA ALA A 126 6.58 -13.74 -7.51
C ALA A 126 5.54 -12.75 -8.04
N THR A 127 5.55 -11.52 -7.56
CA THR A 127 4.59 -10.51 -8.01
C THR A 127 4.73 -10.18 -9.51
N THR A 128 5.90 -10.50 -10.10
CA THR A 128 6.18 -10.39 -11.55
C THR A 128 5.68 -11.56 -12.37
N ASP A 129 5.15 -12.62 -11.75
CA ASP A 129 4.55 -13.71 -12.49
C ASP A 129 3.27 -13.26 -13.20
N VAL A 130 3.12 -13.62 -14.49
CA VAL A 130 1.92 -13.29 -15.27
C VAL A 130 0.66 -13.80 -14.61
N GLN A 131 0.72 -14.99 -14.01
CA GLN A 131 -0.41 -15.61 -13.31
C GLN A 131 -0.77 -14.87 -12.01
N TYR A 132 0.17 -14.10 -11.44
CA TYR A 132 -0.07 -13.25 -10.28
C TYR A 132 -0.59 -11.86 -10.71
N PHE A 133 0.17 -11.10 -11.51
CA PHE A 133 -0.18 -9.70 -11.76
C PHE A 133 -1.45 -9.52 -12.62
N ARG A 134 -1.88 -10.54 -13.36
CA ARG A 134 -3.20 -10.50 -14.04
C ARG A 134 -4.35 -10.21 -13.07
N TRP A 135 -4.23 -10.66 -11.81
CA TRP A 135 -5.24 -10.40 -10.80
C TRP A 135 -5.16 -8.96 -10.28
N THR A 136 -3.97 -8.40 -10.17
CA THR A 136 -3.79 -6.97 -9.89
C THR A 136 -4.44 -6.11 -10.98
N GLN A 137 -4.24 -6.47 -12.25
CA GLN A 137 -4.89 -5.81 -13.38
C GLN A 137 -6.42 -5.96 -13.33
N TRP A 138 -6.92 -7.15 -13.01
CA TRP A 138 -8.34 -7.38 -12.86
C TRP A 138 -8.95 -6.54 -11.73
N ILE A 139 -8.29 -6.47 -10.57
CA ILE A 139 -8.72 -5.61 -9.45
C ILE A 139 -8.78 -4.15 -9.89
N PHE A 140 -7.75 -3.68 -10.62
CA PHE A 140 -7.76 -2.33 -11.15
C PHE A 140 -8.97 -2.05 -12.06
N LEU A 141 -9.30 -2.98 -12.95
CA LEU A 141 -10.49 -2.86 -13.81
C LEU A 141 -11.79 -2.83 -12.98
N GLN A 142 -11.88 -3.62 -11.91
CA GLN A 142 -13.03 -3.54 -11.00
C GLN A 142 -13.13 -2.14 -10.35
N LEU A 143 -12.01 -1.56 -9.89
CA LEU A 143 -11.98 -0.21 -9.32
C LEU A 143 -12.34 0.85 -10.36
N PHE A 144 -11.90 0.68 -11.60
CA PHE A 144 -12.24 1.57 -12.70
C PHE A 144 -13.74 1.54 -13.04
N ASP A 145 -14.36 0.38 -12.99
CA ASP A 145 -15.80 0.20 -13.25
C ASP A 145 -16.69 0.42 -12.02
N THR A 146 -16.13 0.99 -10.95
CA THR A 146 -16.83 1.18 -9.66
C THR A 146 -16.83 2.64 -9.25
N TRP A 147 -17.96 3.09 -8.66
CA TRP A 147 -18.07 4.31 -7.88
C TRP A 147 -18.43 4.00 -6.44
N PHE A 148 -18.12 4.90 -5.51
CA PHE A 148 -18.49 4.75 -4.10
C PHE A 148 -19.87 5.37 -3.86
N ASP A 149 -20.81 4.54 -3.44
CA ASP A 149 -22.16 4.97 -3.04
C ASP A 149 -22.16 5.33 -1.55
N PRO A 150 -22.29 6.63 -1.19
CA PRO A 150 -22.25 7.07 0.19
C PRO A 150 -23.47 6.61 1.01
N ASP A 151 -24.61 6.36 0.39
CA ASP A 151 -25.83 5.95 1.09
C ASP A 151 -25.72 4.48 1.55
N SER A 152 -25.25 3.60 0.68
CA SER A 152 -25.03 2.19 1.03
C SER A 152 -23.65 1.90 1.62
N GLN A 153 -22.74 2.87 1.61
CA GLN A 153 -21.32 2.73 2.04
C GLN A 153 -20.60 1.59 1.31
N LYS A 154 -20.86 1.45 0.01
CA LYS A 154 -20.32 0.36 -0.83
C LYS A 154 -19.88 0.85 -2.19
N GLY A 155 -18.95 0.11 -2.80
CA GLY A 155 -18.67 0.22 -4.22
C GLY A 155 -19.82 -0.36 -5.04
N ARG A 156 -20.26 0.36 -6.08
CA ARG A 156 -21.29 -0.08 -7.04
C ARG A 156 -20.80 0.10 -8.48
N PRO A 157 -21.34 -0.68 -9.44
CA PRO A 157 -20.97 -0.52 -10.84
C PRO A 157 -21.18 0.93 -11.31
N ILE A 158 -20.26 1.45 -12.09
CA ILE A 158 -20.33 2.83 -12.62
C ILE A 158 -21.58 3.07 -13.47
N SER A 159 -22.11 2.02 -14.08
CA SER A 159 -23.38 2.06 -14.84
C SER A 159 -24.61 2.34 -13.98
N GLU A 160 -24.51 2.15 -12.66
CA GLU A 160 -25.57 2.42 -11.69
C GLU A 160 -25.44 3.82 -11.06
N LEU A 161 -24.41 4.59 -11.44
CA LEU A 161 -24.25 5.96 -10.94
C LEU A 161 -25.44 6.83 -11.37
N PRO A 162 -26.17 7.45 -10.44
CA PRO A 162 -27.26 8.37 -10.78
C PRO A 162 -26.71 9.57 -11.56
N ILE A 163 -27.17 9.74 -12.80
CA ILE A 163 -26.74 10.86 -13.65
C ILE A 163 -27.73 12.01 -13.49
N PRO A 164 -27.29 13.22 -13.09
CA PRO A 164 -28.13 14.41 -13.03
C PRO A 164 -28.76 14.72 -14.40
N THR A 165 -30.00 15.20 -14.38
CA THR A 165 -30.77 15.46 -15.64
C THR A 165 -30.06 16.47 -16.53
N GLU A 166 -29.41 17.48 -15.94
CA GLU A 166 -28.62 18.49 -16.68
C GLU A 166 -27.41 17.87 -17.38
N VAL A 167 -26.72 16.94 -16.72
CA VAL A 167 -25.57 16.24 -17.32
C VAL A 167 -26.02 15.32 -18.47
N ALA A 168 -27.14 14.64 -18.27
CA ALA A 168 -27.71 13.79 -19.31
C ALA A 168 -28.19 14.60 -20.54
N ALA A 169 -28.70 15.82 -20.33
CA ALA A 169 -29.14 16.72 -21.39
C ALA A 169 -27.98 17.24 -22.26
N ASP A 170 -26.78 17.36 -21.69
CA ASP A 170 -25.57 17.79 -22.40
C ASP A 170 -24.94 16.70 -23.29
N GLY A 171 -25.48 15.47 -23.24
CA GLY A 171 -25.09 14.38 -24.12
C GLY A 171 -24.08 13.40 -23.52
N GLU A 172 -23.74 12.38 -24.31
CA GLU A 172 -22.92 11.23 -23.85
C GLU A 172 -21.53 11.60 -23.32
N GLU A 173 -20.91 12.64 -23.87
CA GLU A 173 -19.57 13.06 -23.44
C GLU A 173 -19.61 13.64 -22.02
N SER A 174 -20.62 14.42 -21.69
CA SER A 174 -20.86 14.96 -20.36
C SER A 174 -21.15 13.86 -19.35
N VAL A 175 -21.93 12.86 -19.74
CA VAL A 175 -22.20 11.68 -18.91
C VAL A 175 -20.89 10.91 -18.63
N ARG A 176 -20.05 10.65 -19.65
CA ARG A 176 -18.75 9.97 -19.45
C ARG A 176 -17.84 10.75 -18.50
N ARG A 177 -17.75 12.06 -18.69
CA ARG A 177 -16.93 12.92 -17.82
C ARG A 177 -17.42 12.84 -16.38
N PHE A 178 -18.73 12.95 -16.17
CA PHE A 178 -19.32 12.82 -14.84
C PHE A 178 -19.04 11.45 -14.20
N GLN A 179 -19.14 10.36 -14.98
CA GLN A 179 -18.77 9.03 -14.50
C GLN A 179 -17.27 8.95 -14.13
N ASP A 180 -16.37 9.48 -14.94
CA ASP A 180 -14.93 9.47 -14.69
C ASP A 180 -14.56 10.26 -13.42
N GLU A 181 -15.29 11.32 -13.11
CA GLU A 181 -15.14 12.08 -11.86
C GLU A 181 -15.56 11.29 -10.61
N HIS A 182 -16.36 10.23 -10.77
CA HIS A 182 -16.86 9.41 -9.66
C HIS A 182 -16.20 8.04 -9.55
N ARG A 183 -15.45 7.58 -10.55
CA ARG A 183 -14.75 6.30 -10.52
C ARG A 183 -13.79 6.19 -9.34
N LEU A 184 -13.63 4.99 -8.80
CA LEU A 184 -12.64 4.72 -7.76
C LEU A 184 -11.19 4.74 -8.28
N ALA A 185 -10.99 4.38 -9.55
CA ALA A 185 -9.72 4.59 -10.25
C ALA A 185 -9.93 5.63 -11.37
N TYR A 186 -9.15 6.69 -11.37
CA TYR A 186 -9.30 7.81 -12.31
C TYR A 186 -7.95 8.42 -12.67
N GLN A 187 -7.91 9.19 -13.75
CA GLN A 187 -6.72 9.95 -14.13
C GLN A 187 -6.84 11.41 -13.70
N ALA A 188 -5.76 11.95 -13.15
CA ALA A 188 -5.68 13.36 -12.82
C ALA A 188 -4.24 13.86 -12.97
N ASP A 189 -4.10 15.16 -13.26
CA ASP A 189 -2.82 15.83 -13.18
C ASP A 189 -2.53 16.14 -11.70
N ALA A 190 -1.58 15.41 -11.14
CA ALA A 190 -1.17 15.53 -9.75
C ALA A 190 0.24 16.13 -9.65
N LEU A 191 0.47 16.93 -8.62
CA LEU A 191 1.82 17.37 -8.28
C LEU A 191 2.59 16.20 -7.70
N VAL A 192 3.58 15.72 -8.44
CA VAL A 192 4.42 14.58 -8.04
C VAL A 192 5.83 15.03 -7.73
N ASN A 193 6.52 14.25 -6.90
CA ASN A 193 7.93 14.46 -6.59
C ASN A 193 8.78 13.81 -7.69
N TRP A 194 9.23 14.59 -8.64
CA TRP A 194 10.05 14.13 -9.76
C TRP A 194 11.53 14.23 -9.43
N CYS A 195 12.26 13.15 -9.58
CA CYS A 195 13.72 13.11 -9.47
C CYS A 195 14.36 12.90 -10.85
N PRO A 196 14.93 13.97 -11.47
CA PRO A 196 15.53 13.83 -12.80
C PRO A 196 16.70 12.85 -12.87
N ALA A 197 17.48 12.77 -11.78
CA ALA A 197 18.64 11.87 -11.72
C ALA A 197 18.26 10.39 -11.68
N LEU A 198 17.12 10.06 -11.06
CA LEU A 198 16.58 8.70 -11.00
C LEU A 198 15.59 8.42 -12.15
N GLY A 199 15.15 9.46 -12.87
CA GLY A 199 14.20 9.34 -13.97
C GLY A 199 12.81 8.84 -13.55
N THR A 200 12.39 9.10 -12.30
CA THR A 200 11.16 8.55 -11.75
C THR A 200 10.47 9.50 -10.77
N VAL A 201 9.21 9.19 -10.48
CA VAL A 201 8.40 9.80 -9.43
C VAL A 201 8.68 9.08 -8.11
N LEU A 202 8.80 9.85 -7.03
CA LEU A 202 9.06 9.37 -5.69
C LEU A 202 7.84 9.60 -4.78
N ALA A 203 7.59 8.66 -3.88
CA ALA A 203 6.62 8.83 -2.81
C ALA A 203 7.07 9.94 -1.84
N ASN A 204 6.14 10.46 -1.03
CA ASN A 204 6.50 11.52 -0.08
C ASN A 204 7.52 11.03 0.97
N GLU A 205 7.44 9.78 1.35
CA GLU A 205 8.32 9.12 2.32
C GLU A 205 9.76 8.96 1.79
N GLU A 206 9.93 8.95 0.46
CA GLU A 206 11.24 8.83 -0.22
C GLU A 206 11.94 10.18 -0.42
N VAL A 207 11.32 11.28 0.07
CA VAL A 207 11.86 12.64 -0.09
C VAL A 207 12.07 13.28 1.27
N THR A 208 13.33 13.57 1.60
CA THR A 208 13.73 14.28 2.81
C THR A 208 14.43 15.59 2.43
N ASP A 209 13.95 16.71 2.96
CA ASP A 209 14.50 18.05 2.70
C ASP A 209 14.67 18.39 1.20
N GLY A 210 13.70 17.95 0.37
CA GLY A 210 13.71 18.20 -1.09
C GLY A 210 14.71 17.33 -1.85
N ARG A 211 15.19 16.24 -1.24
CA ARG A 211 16.12 15.30 -1.84
C ARG A 211 15.63 13.88 -1.74
N SER A 212 15.99 13.06 -2.72
CA SER A 212 15.70 11.62 -2.71
C SER A 212 16.46 10.92 -1.61
N GLU A 213 15.81 9.99 -0.89
CA GLU A 213 16.47 9.09 0.06
C GLU A 213 17.61 8.31 -0.61
N ARG A 214 17.38 7.87 -1.86
CA ARG A 214 18.39 7.18 -2.65
C ARG A 214 19.21 8.18 -3.45
N GLY A 215 20.51 8.15 -3.24
CA GLY A 215 21.48 8.95 -3.98
C GLY A 215 21.49 10.45 -3.65
N ASN A 216 20.63 10.90 -2.73
CA ASN A 216 20.56 12.30 -2.26
C ASN A 216 20.46 13.33 -3.41
N HIS A 217 19.67 13.01 -4.45
CA HIS A 217 19.48 13.84 -5.62
C HIS A 217 18.40 14.91 -5.39
N PRO A 218 18.50 16.09 -6.02
CA PRO A 218 17.45 17.10 -5.97
C PRO A 218 16.12 16.55 -6.53
N VAL A 219 15.04 16.87 -5.84
CA VAL A 219 13.67 16.50 -6.22
C VAL A 219 12.88 17.79 -6.51
N THR A 220 12.13 17.80 -7.60
CA THR A 220 11.26 18.91 -7.98
C THR A 220 9.81 18.47 -8.05
N ARG A 221 8.89 19.37 -7.69
CA ARG A 221 7.46 19.07 -7.84
C ARG A 221 6.99 19.53 -9.22
N ILE A 222 6.46 18.59 -9.99
CA ILE A 222 5.92 18.85 -11.32
C ILE A 222 4.49 18.29 -11.44
N PRO A 223 3.61 18.90 -12.23
CA PRO A 223 2.34 18.28 -12.59
C PRO A 223 2.62 17.13 -13.57
N LEU A 224 2.08 15.97 -13.26
CA LEU A 224 2.17 14.80 -14.12
C LEU A 224 0.84 14.04 -14.09
N ARG A 225 0.38 13.63 -15.27
CA ARG A 225 -0.83 12.83 -15.37
C ARG A 225 -0.60 11.44 -14.79
N GLN A 226 -1.37 11.10 -13.75
CA GLN A 226 -1.25 9.87 -12.98
C GLN A 226 -2.57 9.13 -12.91
N TRP A 227 -2.50 7.81 -12.73
CA TRP A 227 -3.60 7.05 -12.21
C TRP A 227 -3.72 7.27 -10.70
N MET A 228 -4.91 7.62 -10.28
CA MET A 228 -5.25 7.87 -8.87
C MET A 228 -6.28 6.86 -8.42
N LEU A 229 -6.19 6.44 -7.15
CA LEU A 229 -7.22 5.66 -6.48
C LEU A 229 -7.90 6.53 -5.42
N ARG A 230 -9.22 6.53 -5.39
CA ARG A 230 -10.02 7.33 -4.45
C ARG A 230 -10.10 6.65 -3.07
N ILE A 231 -8.94 6.44 -2.47
CA ILE A 231 -8.81 5.76 -1.17
C ILE A 231 -9.53 6.51 -0.04
N THR A 232 -9.64 7.84 -0.13
CA THR A 232 -10.29 8.68 0.87
C THR A 232 -11.79 8.42 0.99
N ALA A 233 -12.44 7.85 -0.03
CA ALA A 233 -13.85 7.46 0.04
C ALA A 233 -14.13 6.39 1.11
N TYR A 234 -13.10 5.63 1.50
CA TYR A 234 -13.19 4.57 2.50
C TYR A 234 -12.50 4.92 3.83
N ALA A 235 -12.01 6.15 4.01
CA ALA A 235 -11.21 6.53 5.17
C ALA A 235 -11.97 6.33 6.50
N ASP A 236 -13.21 6.81 6.60
CA ASP A 236 -14.04 6.67 7.81
C ASP A 236 -14.32 5.20 8.15
N ARG A 237 -14.61 4.40 7.12
CA ARG A 237 -14.83 2.98 7.28
C ARG A 237 -13.57 2.25 7.69
N LEU A 238 -12.43 2.56 7.07
CA LEU A 238 -11.14 1.94 7.40
C LEU A 238 -10.76 2.21 8.86
N GLU A 239 -11.03 3.43 9.35
CA GLU A 239 -10.81 3.78 10.77
C GLU A 239 -11.74 2.99 11.69
N SER A 240 -13.05 2.97 11.40
CA SER A 240 -14.04 2.27 12.24
C SER A 240 -13.85 0.76 12.25
N ASP A 241 -13.45 0.15 11.12
CA ASP A 241 -13.25 -1.29 11.01
C ASP A 241 -12.03 -1.79 11.79
N LEU A 242 -11.15 -0.90 12.30
CA LEU A 242 -10.08 -1.27 13.23
C LEU A 242 -10.60 -1.91 14.52
N GLU A 243 -11.84 -1.64 14.91
CA GLU A 243 -12.44 -2.27 16.08
C GLU A 243 -12.81 -3.75 15.86
N GLN A 244 -12.90 -4.18 14.61
CA GLN A 244 -13.23 -5.55 14.23
C GLN A 244 -12.01 -6.49 14.19
N VAL A 245 -10.79 -5.95 14.28
CA VAL A 245 -9.56 -6.74 14.21
C VAL A 245 -8.99 -6.97 15.60
N ASP A 246 -8.50 -8.19 15.83
CA ASP A 246 -7.81 -8.58 17.08
C ASP A 246 -6.34 -8.13 17.03
N TRP A 247 -6.13 -6.83 17.01
CA TRP A 247 -4.81 -6.21 17.06
C TRP A 247 -4.57 -5.51 18.39
N SER A 248 -3.31 -5.38 18.77
CA SER A 248 -2.95 -4.60 19.95
C SER A 248 -3.32 -3.12 19.77
N GLU A 249 -3.65 -2.43 20.87
CA GLU A 249 -4.01 -1.00 20.83
C GLU A 249 -2.90 -0.13 20.26
N GLY A 250 -1.62 -0.51 20.46
CA GLY A 250 -0.49 0.19 19.85
C GLY A 250 -0.55 0.16 18.32
N ILE A 251 -0.85 -1.00 17.72
CA ILE A 251 -1.00 -1.14 16.26
C ILE A 251 -2.22 -0.38 15.77
N LYS A 252 -3.39 -0.51 16.43
CA LYS A 252 -4.59 0.24 16.07
C LYS A 252 -4.35 1.75 16.09
N LYS A 253 -3.63 2.24 17.12
CA LYS A 253 -3.25 3.66 17.21
C LYS A 253 -2.39 4.10 16.02
N LEU A 254 -1.37 3.32 15.64
CA LEU A 254 -0.53 3.63 14.49
C LEU A 254 -1.35 3.72 13.19
N GLN A 255 -2.32 2.84 13.01
CA GLN A 255 -3.23 2.86 11.85
C GLN A 255 -4.12 4.10 11.86
N ARG A 256 -4.72 4.47 12.99
CA ARG A 256 -5.52 5.70 13.12
C ARG A 256 -4.69 6.95 12.84
N ASP A 257 -3.47 7.02 13.39
CA ASP A 257 -2.56 8.13 13.17
C ASP A 257 -2.14 8.25 11.68
N TRP A 258 -2.00 7.10 10.98
CA TRP A 258 -1.71 7.06 9.54
C TRP A 258 -2.90 7.51 8.69
N ILE A 259 -4.12 7.06 8.99
CA ILE A 259 -5.35 7.50 8.32
C ILE A 259 -5.54 9.00 8.51
N GLY A 260 -5.20 9.51 9.71
CA GLY A 260 -5.04 10.92 9.98
C GLY A 260 -6.34 11.72 9.95
N ARG A 261 -7.39 11.21 10.61
CA ARG A 261 -8.62 11.98 10.77
C ARG A 261 -8.33 13.31 11.44
N SER A 262 -8.69 14.39 10.77
CA SER A 262 -8.60 15.75 11.33
C SER A 262 -9.95 16.45 11.26
N THR A 263 -10.24 17.22 12.30
CA THR A 263 -11.40 18.12 12.32
C THR A 263 -10.91 19.55 12.13
N GLY A 264 -11.52 20.28 11.23
CA GLY A 264 -11.25 21.69 10.98
C GLY A 264 -12.49 22.55 11.24
N ALA A 265 -12.31 23.84 11.19
CA ALA A 265 -13.39 24.79 11.20
C ALA A 265 -13.26 25.73 10.00
N GLU A 266 -14.37 26.06 9.38
CA GLU A 266 -14.42 27.17 8.43
C GLU A 266 -14.56 28.48 9.20
N VAL A 267 -13.71 29.43 8.90
CA VAL A 267 -13.76 30.77 9.51
C VAL A 267 -13.78 31.79 8.40
N ASP A 268 -14.82 32.58 8.38
CA ASP A 268 -14.95 33.68 7.43
C ASP A 268 -14.19 34.91 7.93
N PHE A 269 -13.33 35.43 7.10
CA PHE A 269 -12.62 36.66 7.37
C PHE A 269 -13.10 37.75 6.41
N PHE A 270 -13.46 38.89 6.97
CA PHE A 270 -13.74 40.06 6.17
C PHE A 270 -12.43 40.66 5.64
N ILE A 271 -12.38 40.91 4.34
CA ILE A 271 -11.24 41.58 3.70
C ILE A 271 -11.70 42.97 3.27
N GLY A 272 -11.10 44.00 3.88
CA GLY A 272 -11.39 45.38 3.59
C GLY A 272 -10.35 46.32 4.16
N THR A 273 -10.49 47.60 3.84
CA THR A 273 -9.70 48.68 4.46
C THR A 273 -10.03 48.81 5.94
N ALA A 274 -9.21 49.51 6.72
CA ALA A 274 -9.45 49.73 8.15
C ALA A 274 -10.80 50.37 8.42
N ASP A 275 -11.24 51.28 7.59
CA ASP A 275 -12.54 51.97 7.68
C ASP A 275 -13.69 51.00 7.38
N GLU A 276 -13.61 50.23 6.30
CA GLU A 276 -14.60 49.19 5.96
C GLU A 276 -14.71 48.13 7.06
N VAL A 277 -13.61 47.73 7.70
CA VAL A 277 -13.58 46.80 8.83
C VAL A 277 -14.25 47.41 10.06
N SER A 278 -14.04 48.71 10.31
CA SER A 278 -14.68 49.44 11.41
C SER A 278 -16.20 49.53 11.20
N ASP A 279 -16.65 49.89 10.02
CA ASP A 279 -18.04 49.95 9.63
C ASP A 279 -18.71 48.58 9.70
N TRP A 280 -18.03 47.55 9.27
CA TRP A 280 -18.49 46.16 9.37
C TRP A 280 -18.68 45.70 10.82
N LYS A 281 -17.76 46.02 11.75
CA LYS A 281 -17.91 45.72 13.18
C LYS A 281 -19.17 46.33 13.76
N THR A 282 -19.55 47.49 13.29
CA THR A 282 -20.77 48.21 13.70
C THR A 282 -22.03 47.61 13.04
N ALA A 283 -21.97 47.30 11.75
CA ALA A 283 -23.07 46.74 10.97
C ALA A 283 -23.40 45.28 11.30
N ARG A 284 -22.42 44.47 11.73
CA ARG A 284 -22.59 43.06 12.11
C ARG A 284 -23.67 42.85 13.17
N LEU A 285 -23.85 43.81 14.04
CA LEU A 285 -24.90 43.77 15.11
C LEU A 285 -26.30 43.93 14.55
N THR A 286 -26.46 44.34 13.30
CA THR A 286 -27.79 44.75 12.74
C THR A 286 -28.20 44.06 11.46
N THR A 287 -27.23 43.60 10.59
CA THR A 287 -27.53 43.19 9.19
C THR A 287 -26.93 41.86 8.72
N GLY A 288 -26.22 41.13 9.57
CA GLY A 288 -25.59 39.85 9.16
C GLY A 288 -24.24 40.01 8.39
N TRP A 289 -23.80 38.94 7.77
CA TRP A 289 -22.48 38.87 7.11
C TRP A 289 -22.43 39.69 5.81
N PRO A 290 -21.34 40.48 5.57
CA PRO A 290 -21.21 41.24 4.33
C PRO A 290 -20.83 40.32 3.14
N GLN A 291 -21.14 40.79 1.91
CA GLN A 291 -20.92 40.04 0.67
C GLN A 291 -19.43 39.83 0.27
N LYS A 292 -18.49 40.50 0.95
CA LYS A 292 -17.04 40.37 0.70
C LYS A 292 -16.39 39.56 1.82
N THR A 293 -16.62 38.27 1.84
CA THR A 293 -15.95 37.33 2.74
C THR A 293 -15.10 36.34 1.96
N VAL A 294 -13.95 35.97 2.50
CA VAL A 294 -13.15 34.86 2.03
C VAL A 294 -13.24 33.76 3.07
N SER A 295 -13.73 32.59 2.64
CA SER A 295 -13.80 31.40 3.49
C SER A 295 -12.45 30.67 3.42
N TYR A 296 -11.86 30.41 4.60
CA TYR A 296 -10.68 29.56 4.74
C TYR A 296 -11.12 28.17 5.22
N THR A 297 -11.01 27.20 4.34
CA THR A 297 -11.47 25.81 4.61
C THR A 297 -10.42 24.92 5.27
N HIS A 298 -9.26 25.40 5.69
CA HIS A 298 -8.25 24.58 6.36
C HIS A 298 -7.45 25.38 7.39
N LEU A 299 -7.92 25.41 8.62
CA LEU A 299 -7.03 25.53 9.77
C LEU A 299 -6.51 24.12 10.07
N ARG A 300 -5.46 23.67 9.40
CA ARG A 300 -4.67 22.55 9.91
C ARG A 300 -4.10 23.01 11.24
N ALA A 301 -4.43 22.33 12.34
CA ALA A 301 -3.58 22.35 13.51
C ALA A 301 -2.17 22.07 13.02
N HIS A 302 -1.23 22.97 13.32
CA HIS A 302 0.17 22.85 12.93
C HIS A 302 0.62 21.42 13.17
N GLU A 303 1.14 20.76 12.14
CA GLU A 303 2.03 19.63 12.32
C GLU A 303 3.10 20.06 13.30
N THR A 304 3.00 19.62 14.54
CA THR A 304 4.11 19.72 15.46
C THR A 304 5.21 18.89 14.85
N LYS A 305 6.21 19.58 14.26
CA LYS A 305 7.47 18.96 13.90
C LYS A 305 7.93 18.19 15.13
N ARG A 306 7.88 16.87 15.06
CA ARG A 306 8.63 16.03 15.96
C ARG A 306 10.11 16.19 15.58
N ASN A 307 10.86 16.83 16.47
CA ASN A 307 12.32 16.75 16.50
C ASN A 307 12.74 15.30 16.76
#